data_74c569e68d92b04abfc5974a1adf56ac
#
_entry.id   74c569e68d92b04abfc5974a1adf56ac
#
_cell.length_a   1.000
_cell.length_b   1.000
_cell.length_c   1.000
_cell.angle_alpha   90.00
_cell.angle_beta   90.00
_cell.angle_gamma   90.00
#
_symmetry.space_group_name_H-M   'P 1'
#
loop_
_entity.id
_entity.type
_entity.pdbx_description
1 polymer ?
#
loop_
_entity_poly.entity_id
_entity_poly.type
_entity_poly.pdbx_seq_one_letter_code
_entity_poly.pdbx_strand_id
1 'polypeptide(L)'
;MIYMVYIRIKQVKNIGYAYLVESKWNKEKHTSQQIIKQYLGPVSQININKIHKEYRSKSSIIKFLAKRNLDISKSTKLNESLRENLMEKLKLYEINELIKIYHDYTKSVYTSLDFYEKILIPVLYKIGDQWENGEIDVATEHVCSNAVNTLIDLINQNNTKKISKSYRDTKSIVLCTPEGELHSIGCKIIESLLLEKGYEVFNITSPLPTNSIESYLDNTNPGVVLISVTLEENINSAIRLVQEIRRSLQISVIVGGNAIKSTSKSQIQLLEKYDKVYLDLDNLTDIITNVNVVLSKKKQ
;
A
#
# COMPACT_ATOMS: atom_id res chain seq x y z
N MET A 1 -20.79 10.69 -42.62
CA MET A 1 -19.59 11.01 -41.78
C MET A 1 -19.43 9.87 -40.80
N ILE A 2 -18.31 9.12 -40.86
CA ILE A 2 -18.10 7.95 -39.95
C ILE A 2 -17.48 8.49 -38.68
N TYR A 3 -18.24 8.45 -37.59
CA TYR A 3 -17.74 8.77 -36.23
C TYR A 3 -17.41 7.47 -35.51
N MET A 4 -16.24 7.39 -34.94
CA MET A 4 -15.86 6.27 -34.08
C MET A 4 -15.62 6.78 -32.67
N VAL A 5 -16.33 6.22 -31.69
CA VAL A 5 -16.13 6.54 -30.27
C VAL A 5 -15.48 5.33 -29.61
N TYR A 6 -14.44 5.54 -28.82
CA TYR A 6 -13.71 4.47 -28.13
C TYR A 6 -13.00 4.97 -26.89
N ILE A 7 -12.57 4.05 -26.04
CA ILE A 7 -11.74 4.37 -24.87
C ILE A 7 -10.27 4.27 -25.25
N ARG A 8 -9.53 5.35 -25.05
CA ARG A 8 -8.09 5.42 -25.20
C ARG A 8 -7.42 5.41 -23.84
N ILE A 9 -6.40 4.56 -23.68
CA ILE A 9 -5.57 4.53 -22.47
C ILE A 9 -4.27 5.30 -22.74
N LYS A 10 -3.89 6.18 -21.79
CA LYS A 10 -2.60 6.87 -21.76
C LYS A 10 -1.87 6.46 -20.48
N GLN A 11 -0.66 5.93 -20.63
CA GLN A 11 0.21 5.59 -19.50
C GLN A 11 0.94 6.83 -18.99
N VAL A 12 0.86 7.08 -17.66
CA VAL A 12 1.62 8.13 -16.98
C VAL A 12 2.17 7.52 -15.69
N LYS A 13 3.49 7.45 -15.55
CA LYS A 13 4.17 6.87 -14.35
C LYS A 13 3.61 5.49 -13.97
N ASN A 14 3.49 4.58 -14.94
CA ASN A 14 2.94 3.22 -14.79
C ASN A 14 1.44 3.13 -14.43
N ILE A 15 0.72 4.25 -14.37
CA ILE A 15 -0.73 4.26 -14.18
C ILE A 15 -1.41 4.51 -15.53
N GLY A 16 -2.32 3.62 -15.92
CA GLY A 16 -3.15 3.79 -17.11
C GLY A 16 -4.33 4.72 -16.81
N TYR A 17 -4.42 5.81 -17.54
CA TYR A 17 -5.58 6.74 -17.50
C TYR A 17 -6.41 6.61 -18.75
N ALA A 18 -7.72 6.58 -18.58
CA ALA A 18 -8.65 6.36 -19.66
C ALA A 18 -9.39 7.65 -20.07
N TYR A 19 -9.56 7.79 -21.35
CA TYR A 19 -10.24 8.90 -21.98
C TYR A 19 -11.27 8.37 -22.98
N LEU A 20 -12.47 8.93 -22.96
CA LEU A 20 -13.45 8.73 -24.01
C LEU A 20 -13.08 9.64 -25.18
N VAL A 21 -12.81 9.05 -26.34
CA VAL A 21 -12.32 9.75 -27.51
C VAL A 21 -13.30 9.54 -28.68
N GLU A 22 -13.65 10.62 -29.36
CA GLU A 22 -14.35 10.61 -30.61
C GLU A 22 -13.33 10.86 -31.75
N SER A 23 -13.31 9.97 -32.72
CA SER A 23 -12.48 10.11 -33.92
C SER A 23 -13.35 10.48 -35.12
N LYS A 24 -12.99 11.57 -35.81
CA LYS A 24 -13.63 12.04 -37.04
C LYS A 24 -12.65 11.99 -38.19
N TRP A 25 -13.04 11.38 -39.29
CA TRP A 25 -12.24 11.41 -40.52
C TRP A 25 -12.37 12.76 -41.20
N ASN A 26 -11.26 13.47 -41.35
CA ASN A 26 -11.18 14.69 -42.13
C ASN A 26 -10.80 14.32 -43.59
N LYS A 27 -11.74 14.50 -44.51
CA LYS A 27 -11.57 14.16 -45.93
C LYS A 27 -10.54 15.06 -46.62
N GLU A 28 -10.44 16.32 -46.21
CA GLU A 28 -9.53 17.30 -46.85
C GLU A 28 -8.07 17.06 -46.47
N LYS A 29 -7.84 16.69 -45.21
CA LYS A 29 -6.49 16.43 -44.66
C LYS A 29 -6.07 14.97 -44.73
N HIS A 30 -6.92 14.08 -45.23
CA HIS A 30 -6.72 12.63 -45.24
C HIS A 30 -6.21 12.05 -43.89
N THR A 31 -6.66 12.65 -42.77
CA THR A 31 -6.24 12.29 -41.42
C THR A 31 -7.44 12.13 -40.48
N SER A 32 -7.25 11.31 -39.43
CA SER A 32 -8.22 11.15 -38.36
C SER A 32 -7.99 12.20 -37.27
N GLN A 33 -8.98 13.02 -37.01
CA GLN A 33 -8.98 13.99 -35.94
C GLN A 33 -9.59 13.37 -34.67
N GLN A 34 -8.82 13.35 -33.56
CA GLN A 34 -9.25 12.77 -32.29
C GLN A 34 -9.63 13.89 -31.32
N ILE A 35 -10.82 13.81 -30.74
CA ILE A 35 -11.34 14.78 -29.77
C ILE A 35 -11.61 14.03 -28.48
N ILE A 36 -11.00 14.47 -27.38
CA ILE A 36 -11.29 13.93 -26.04
C ILE A 36 -12.65 14.48 -25.61
N LYS A 37 -13.59 13.58 -25.36
CA LYS A 37 -14.96 13.92 -24.92
C LYS A 37 -15.08 13.90 -23.40
N GLN A 38 -14.38 12.98 -22.75
CA GLN A 38 -14.46 12.81 -21.31
C GLN A 38 -13.19 12.17 -20.76
N TYR A 39 -12.72 12.65 -19.63
CA TYR A 39 -11.74 11.96 -18.79
C TYR A 39 -12.46 10.98 -17.86
N LEU A 40 -12.07 9.71 -17.88
CA LEU A 40 -12.73 8.64 -17.13
C LEU A 40 -11.98 8.22 -15.85
N GLY A 41 -10.80 8.77 -15.62
CA GLY A 41 -9.95 8.44 -14.48
C GLY A 41 -9.00 7.28 -14.73
N PRO A 42 -8.40 6.72 -13.66
CA PRO A 42 -7.54 5.54 -13.74
C PRO A 42 -8.29 4.35 -14.33
N VAL A 43 -7.60 3.55 -15.16
CA VAL A 43 -8.20 2.36 -15.81
C VAL A 43 -8.78 1.39 -14.77
N SER A 44 -8.15 1.25 -13.61
CA SER A 44 -8.61 0.39 -12.51
C SER A 44 -10.02 0.75 -12.00
N GLN A 45 -10.42 2.00 -12.12
CA GLN A 45 -11.68 2.53 -11.55
C GLN A 45 -12.79 2.74 -12.58
N ILE A 46 -12.59 2.38 -13.85
CA ILE A 46 -13.62 2.58 -14.87
C ILE A 46 -14.76 1.59 -14.67
N ASN A 47 -15.97 2.12 -14.66
CA ASN A 47 -17.20 1.36 -14.78
C ASN A 47 -18.16 2.07 -15.74
N ILE A 48 -19.25 1.39 -16.15
CA ILE A 48 -20.22 1.92 -17.12
C ILE A 48 -20.91 3.21 -16.62
N ASN A 49 -21.05 3.37 -15.30
CA ASN A 49 -21.71 4.53 -14.72
C ASN A 49 -20.88 5.83 -14.84
N LYS A 50 -19.56 5.71 -14.93
CA LYS A 50 -18.65 6.85 -15.18
C LYS A 50 -18.69 7.35 -16.63
N ILE A 51 -19.26 6.58 -17.56
CA ILE A 51 -19.34 6.94 -18.98
C ILE A 51 -20.67 7.67 -19.21
N HIS A 52 -20.61 8.79 -19.95
CA HIS A 52 -21.82 9.56 -20.30
C HIS A 52 -22.85 8.67 -21.00
N LYS A 53 -24.15 8.83 -20.66
CA LYS A 53 -25.24 7.90 -21.05
C LYS A 53 -25.30 7.65 -22.56
N GLU A 54 -25.07 8.66 -23.39
CA GLU A 54 -25.16 8.57 -24.86
C GLU A 54 -24.10 7.61 -25.48
N TYR A 55 -22.99 7.36 -24.78
CA TYR A 55 -21.90 6.50 -25.28
C TYR A 55 -21.93 5.08 -24.74
N ARG A 56 -22.72 4.80 -23.70
CA ARG A 56 -22.76 3.48 -23.02
C ARG A 56 -23.14 2.32 -23.93
N SER A 57 -24.02 2.58 -24.92
CA SER A 57 -24.51 1.59 -25.89
C SER A 57 -23.59 1.38 -27.09
N LYS A 58 -22.51 2.16 -27.22
CA LYS A 58 -21.58 1.99 -28.35
C LYS A 58 -20.82 0.67 -28.27
N SER A 59 -20.82 -0.09 -29.38
CA SER A 59 -20.20 -1.42 -29.47
C SER A 59 -18.73 -1.46 -29.04
N SER A 60 -17.95 -0.42 -29.38
CA SER A 60 -16.55 -0.28 -28.97
C SER A 60 -16.38 -0.16 -27.45
N ILE A 61 -17.29 0.57 -26.79
CA ILE A 61 -17.30 0.76 -25.34
C ILE A 61 -17.69 -0.54 -24.64
N ILE A 62 -18.77 -1.19 -25.12
CA ILE A 62 -19.22 -2.48 -24.57
C ILE A 62 -18.12 -3.54 -24.69
N LYS A 63 -17.47 -3.66 -25.86
CA LYS A 63 -16.36 -4.59 -26.08
C LYS A 63 -15.16 -4.32 -25.15
N PHE A 64 -14.81 -3.05 -24.96
CA PHE A 64 -13.73 -2.67 -24.04
C PHE A 64 -14.03 -3.09 -22.60
N LEU A 65 -15.25 -2.78 -22.10
CA LEU A 65 -15.67 -3.13 -20.75
C LEU A 65 -15.79 -4.66 -20.55
N ALA A 66 -16.32 -5.38 -21.54
CA ALA A 66 -16.43 -6.83 -21.50
C ALA A 66 -15.05 -7.51 -21.44
N LYS A 67 -14.10 -7.10 -22.30
CA LYS A 67 -12.72 -7.58 -22.26
C LYS A 67 -12.08 -7.33 -20.90
N ARG A 68 -12.21 -6.12 -20.37
CA ARG A 68 -11.67 -5.76 -19.06
C ARG A 68 -12.27 -6.60 -17.94
N ASN A 69 -13.58 -6.85 -17.94
CA ASN A 69 -14.21 -7.68 -16.92
C ASN A 69 -13.71 -9.13 -16.98
N LEU A 70 -13.45 -9.67 -18.16
CA LEU A 70 -12.83 -10.98 -18.33
C LEU A 70 -11.38 -10.99 -17.79
N ASP A 71 -10.60 -9.95 -18.07
CA ASP A 71 -9.23 -9.84 -17.58
C ASP A 71 -9.19 -9.71 -16.05
N ILE A 72 -10.11 -8.93 -15.46
CA ILE A 72 -10.28 -8.83 -14.00
C ILE A 72 -10.65 -10.17 -13.40
N SER A 73 -11.65 -10.88 -13.96
CA SER A 73 -12.08 -12.18 -13.45
C SER A 73 -10.95 -13.21 -13.49
N LYS A 74 -10.16 -13.24 -14.55
CA LYS A 74 -8.97 -14.11 -14.64
C LYS A 74 -7.92 -13.76 -13.61
N SER A 75 -7.63 -12.47 -13.42
CA SER A 75 -6.68 -11.99 -12.42
C SER A 75 -7.14 -12.32 -11.01
N THR A 76 -8.43 -12.19 -10.71
CA THR A 76 -8.99 -12.54 -9.39
C THR A 76 -8.81 -14.02 -9.10
N LYS A 77 -9.18 -14.90 -10.03
CA LYS A 77 -9.01 -16.36 -9.86
C LYS A 77 -7.55 -16.77 -9.70
N LEU A 78 -6.64 -16.13 -10.47
CA LEU A 78 -5.21 -16.39 -10.35
C LEU A 78 -4.71 -15.97 -8.96
N ASN A 79 -5.12 -14.79 -8.48
CA ASN A 79 -4.72 -14.32 -7.15
C ASN A 79 -5.28 -15.21 -6.03
N GLU A 80 -6.51 -15.72 -6.16
CA GLU A 80 -7.11 -16.67 -5.20
C GLU A 80 -6.28 -17.95 -5.10
N SER A 81 -5.98 -18.59 -6.25
CA SER A 81 -5.14 -19.79 -6.27
C SER A 81 -3.74 -19.54 -5.72
N LEU A 82 -3.17 -18.35 -5.98
CA LEU A 82 -1.86 -18.00 -5.47
C LEU A 82 -1.89 -17.76 -3.95
N ARG A 83 -2.95 -17.15 -3.41
CA ARG A 83 -3.15 -16.98 -1.96
C ARG A 83 -3.28 -18.31 -1.24
N GLU A 84 -4.02 -19.26 -1.82
CA GLU A 84 -4.16 -20.61 -1.25
C GLU A 84 -2.80 -21.31 -1.19
N ASN A 85 -2.04 -21.30 -2.28
CA ASN A 85 -0.69 -21.87 -2.33
C ASN A 85 0.24 -21.17 -1.32
N LEU A 86 0.24 -19.83 -1.28
CA LEU A 86 1.08 -19.08 -0.32
C LEU A 86 0.75 -19.48 1.13
N MET A 87 -0.54 -19.55 1.47
CA MET A 87 -0.99 -19.92 2.82
C MET A 87 -0.54 -21.33 3.20
N GLU A 88 -0.62 -22.29 2.28
CA GLU A 88 -0.11 -23.65 2.50
C GLU A 88 1.39 -23.64 2.80
N LYS A 89 2.17 -22.92 1.99
CA LYS A 89 3.63 -22.84 2.17
C LYS A 89 4.03 -22.09 3.45
N LEU A 90 3.24 -21.11 3.90
CA LEU A 90 3.43 -20.44 5.19
C LEU A 90 3.25 -21.42 6.37
N LYS A 91 2.17 -22.24 6.36
CA LYS A 91 1.90 -23.24 7.39
C LYS A 91 2.99 -24.32 7.48
N LEU A 92 3.66 -24.63 6.38
CA LEU A 92 4.75 -25.60 6.31
C LEU A 92 6.14 -24.98 6.49
N TYR A 93 6.24 -23.66 6.66
CA TYR A 93 7.50 -22.91 6.75
C TYR A 93 8.44 -23.15 5.55
N GLU A 94 7.90 -23.31 4.35
CA GLU A 94 8.66 -23.58 3.12
C GLU A 94 9.24 -22.30 2.50
N ILE A 95 10.25 -21.71 3.16
CA ILE A 95 10.80 -20.37 2.84
C ILE A 95 11.29 -20.27 1.38
N ASN A 96 11.92 -21.31 0.83
CA ASN A 96 12.39 -21.29 -0.57
C ASN A 96 11.25 -21.20 -1.57
N GLU A 97 10.12 -21.85 -1.30
CA GLU A 97 8.93 -21.75 -2.15
C GLU A 97 8.25 -20.38 -1.98
N LEU A 98 8.20 -19.84 -0.76
CA LEU A 98 7.65 -18.50 -0.51
C LEU A 98 8.40 -17.42 -1.29
N ILE A 99 9.74 -17.41 -1.24
CA ILE A 99 10.54 -16.42 -1.99
C ILE A 99 10.43 -16.62 -3.50
N LYS A 100 10.28 -17.85 -3.97
CA LYS A 100 10.03 -18.16 -5.37
C LYS A 100 8.67 -17.63 -5.83
N ILE A 101 7.59 -17.83 -5.05
CA ILE A 101 6.26 -17.26 -5.33
C ILE A 101 6.36 -15.74 -5.48
N TYR A 102 7.05 -15.05 -4.55
CA TYR A 102 7.27 -13.62 -4.63
C TYR A 102 8.00 -13.21 -5.92
N HIS A 103 9.10 -13.87 -6.24
CA HIS A 103 9.87 -13.56 -7.44
C HIS A 103 9.09 -13.82 -8.74
N ASP A 104 8.37 -14.92 -8.83
CA ASP A 104 7.59 -15.25 -10.02
C ASP A 104 6.44 -14.25 -10.22
N TYR A 105 5.81 -13.80 -9.14
CA TYR A 105 4.80 -12.75 -9.19
C TYR A 105 5.39 -11.41 -9.65
N THR A 106 6.49 -10.97 -9.07
CA THR A 106 7.09 -9.65 -9.33
C THR A 106 7.94 -9.59 -10.62
N LYS A 107 8.37 -10.72 -11.18
CA LYS A 107 9.00 -10.79 -12.52
C LYS A 107 8.05 -10.47 -13.66
N SER A 108 6.76 -10.57 -13.43
CA SER A 108 5.72 -10.25 -14.40
C SER A 108 5.46 -8.73 -14.46
N VAL A 109 4.23 -8.32 -14.68
CA VAL A 109 3.81 -6.91 -14.70
C VAL A 109 3.46 -6.37 -13.30
N TYR A 110 3.57 -7.18 -12.26
CA TYR A 110 3.21 -6.82 -10.89
C TYR A 110 4.42 -6.31 -10.11
N THR A 111 4.16 -5.45 -9.13
CA THR A 111 5.17 -4.85 -8.25
C THR A 111 5.18 -5.54 -6.89
N SER A 112 6.18 -5.25 -6.06
CA SER A 112 6.20 -5.65 -4.64
C SER A 112 4.96 -5.14 -3.91
N LEU A 113 4.53 -3.91 -4.21
CA LEU A 113 3.29 -3.34 -3.66
C LEU A 113 2.06 -4.18 -4.03
N ASP A 114 1.95 -4.59 -5.32
CA ASP A 114 0.87 -5.48 -5.75
C ASP A 114 0.88 -6.83 -5.02
N PHE A 115 2.08 -7.40 -4.79
CA PHE A 115 2.23 -8.64 -4.03
C PHE A 115 1.74 -8.47 -2.59
N TYR A 116 2.17 -7.43 -1.91
CA TYR A 116 1.74 -7.17 -0.54
C TYR A 116 0.24 -6.91 -0.46
N GLU A 117 -0.31 -6.01 -1.25
CA GLU A 117 -1.74 -5.66 -1.18
C GLU A 117 -2.68 -6.76 -1.69
N LYS A 118 -2.30 -7.46 -2.76
CA LYS A 118 -3.20 -8.40 -3.43
C LYS A 118 -3.02 -9.84 -2.99
N ILE A 119 -1.85 -10.21 -2.47
CA ILE A 119 -1.53 -11.60 -2.13
C ILE A 119 -1.27 -11.75 -0.63
N LEU A 120 -0.23 -11.11 -0.08
CA LEU A 120 0.22 -11.38 1.28
C LEU A 120 -0.76 -10.89 2.34
N ILE A 121 -1.19 -9.63 2.29
CA ILE A 121 -2.10 -9.05 3.29
C ILE A 121 -3.44 -9.81 3.36
N PRO A 122 -4.12 -10.17 2.24
CA PRO A 122 -5.30 -11.00 2.30
C PRO A 122 -5.08 -12.39 2.91
N VAL A 123 -3.88 -12.98 2.73
CA VAL A 123 -3.53 -14.25 3.37
C VAL A 123 -3.34 -14.08 4.87
N LEU A 124 -2.68 -13.01 5.31
CA LEU A 124 -2.54 -12.70 6.74
C LEU A 124 -3.88 -12.53 7.45
N TYR A 125 -4.81 -11.78 6.85
CA TYR A 125 -6.17 -11.66 7.39
C TYR A 125 -6.85 -13.03 7.49
N LYS A 126 -6.76 -13.87 6.44
CA LYS A 126 -7.35 -15.20 6.46
C LYS A 126 -6.74 -16.12 7.53
N ILE A 127 -5.44 -16.01 7.79
CA ILE A 127 -4.76 -16.74 8.89
C ILE A 127 -5.29 -16.24 10.24
N GLY A 128 -5.42 -14.92 10.44
CA GLY A 128 -5.99 -14.32 11.64
C GLY A 128 -7.44 -14.79 11.87
N ASP A 129 -8.31 -14.72 10.85
CA ASP A 129 -9.69 -15.19 10.92
C ASP A 129 -9.75 -16.68 11.31
N GLN A 130 -8.89 -17.52 10.72
CA GLN A 130 -8.83 -18.96 11.04
C GLN A 130 -8.41 -19.21 12.48
N TRP A 131 -7.46 -18.42 13.01
CA TRP A 131 -7.03 -18.51 14.39
C TRP A 131 -8.16 -18.06 15.35
N GLU A 132 -8.79 -16.93 15.10
CA GLU A 132 -9.92 -16.43 15.91
C GLU A 132 -11.09 -17.40 15.95
N ASN A 133 -11.38 -18.09 14.84
CA ASN A 133 -12.42 -19.09 14.72
C ASN A 133 -12.02 -20.48 15.28
N GLY A 134 -10.77 -20.65 15.74
CA GLY A 134 -10.26 -21.92 16.25
C GLY A 134 -10.02 -23.00 15.16
N GLU A 135 -9.97 -22.60 13.88
CA GLU A 135 -9.67 -23.50 12.76
C GLU A 135 -8.17 -23.87 12.71
N ILE A 136 -7.31 -23.02 13.22
CA ILE A 136 -5.88 -23.28 13.43
C ILE A 136 -5.52 -22.92 14.86
N ASP A 137 -4.51 -23.63 15.40
CA ASP A 137 -3.98 -23.34 16.73
C ASP A 137 -2.99 -22.15 16.71
N VAL A 138 -2.68 -21.64 17.91
CA VAL A 138 -1.77 -20.50 18.09
C VAL A 138 -0.34 -20.81 17.60
N ALA A 139 0.11 -22.07 17.69
CA ALA A 139 1.43 -22.44 17.23
C ALA A 139 1.52 -22.39 15.69
N THR A 140 0.46 -22.82 15.00
CA THR A 140 0.35 -22.72 13.54
C THR A 140 0.33 -21.26 13.10
N GLU A 141 -0.42 -20.38 13.77
CA GLU A 141 -0.41 -18.95 13.50
C GLU A 141 0.99 -18.36 13.65
N HIS A 142 1.71 -18.68 14.74
CA HIS A 142 3.08 -18.23 15.00
C HIS A 142 4.07 -18.72 13.94
N VAL A 143 3.94 -19.97 13.48
CA VAL A 143 4.75 -20.49 12.36
C VAL A 143 4.52 -19.66 11.10
N CYS A 144 3.25 -19.34 10.76
CA CYS A 144 2.93 -18.50 9.61
C CYS A 144 3.53 -17.09 9.76
N SER A 145 3.36 -16.45 10.91
CA SER A 145 3.88 -15.11 11.19
C SER A 145 5.41 -15.07 11.12
N ASN A 146 6.11 -16.08 11.63
CA ASN A 146 7.57 -16.20 11.52
C ASN A 146 8.02 -16.44 10.07
N ALA A 147 7.29 -17.24 9.30
CA ALA A 147 7.58 -17.47 7.89
C ALA A 147 7.43 -16.18 7.07
N VAL A 148 6.38 -15.38 7.34
CA VAL A 148 6.19 -14.06 6.72
C VAL A 148 7.33 -13.10 7.08
N ASN A 149 7.72 -13.05 8.35
CA ASN A 149 8.84 -12.21 8.78
C ASN A 149 10.13 -12.59 8.04
N THR A 150 10.43 -13.89 7.93
CA THR A 150 11.61 -14.40 7.21
C THR A 150 11.53 -14.06 5.71
N LEU A 151 10.36 -14.23 5.08
CA LEU A 151 10.16 -13.88 3.67
C LEU A 151 10.46 -12.39 3.43
N ILE A 152 9.92 -11.48 4.25
CA ILE A 152 10.14 -10.04 4.11
C ILE A 152 11.61 -9.68 4.34
N ASP A 153 12.27 -10.29 5.31
CA ASP A 153 13.70 -10.07 5.57
C ASP A 153 14.57 -10.48 4.37
N LEU A 154 14.25 -11.59 3.69
CA LEU A 154 14.95 -12.01 2.47
C LEU A 154 14.69 -11.05 1.30
N ILE A 155 13.47 -10.54 1.16
CA ILE A 155 13.14 -9.50 0.17
C ILE A 155 13.96 -8.24 0.45
N ASN A 156 14.05 -7.80 1.71
CA ASN A 156 14.78 -6.60 2.12
C ASN A 156 16.28 -6.70 1.90
N GLN A 157 16.90 -7.87 2.13
CA GLN A 157 18.32 -8.09 1.83
C GLN A 157 18.66 -7.83 0.36
N ASN A 158 17.74 -8.12 -0.55
CA ASN A 158 17.93 -7.84 -1.97
C ASN A 158 17.73 -6.35 -2.31
N ASN A 159 16.89 -5.64 -1.56
CA ASN A 159 16.61 -4.22 -1.76
C ASN A 159 17.72 -3.33 -1.20
N THR A 160 18.27 -3.64 -0.05
CA THR A 160 19.37 -2.87 0.57
C THR A 160 20.62 -2.78 -0.30
N LYS A 161 20.90 -3.81 -1.12
CA LYS A 161 21.99 -3.79 -2.10
C LYS A 161 21.81 -2.75 -3.22
N LYS A 162 20.59 -2.25 -3.42
CA LYS A 162 20.22 -1.27 -4.46
C LYS A 162 20.19 0.17 -3.96
N ILE A 163 20.42 0.43 -2.65
CA ILE A 163 20.39 1.79 -2.11
C ILE A 163 21.46 2.61 -2.80
N SER A 164 21.04 3.41 -3.77
CA SER A 164 21.92 4.31 -4.50
C SER A 164 22.30 5.50 -3.59
N LYS A 165 23.50 6.06 -3.82
CA LYS A 165 24.01 7.26 -3.11
C LYS A 165 23.07 8.48 -3.16
N SER A 166 22.04 8.46 -3.98
CA SER A 166 21.15 9.58 -4.29
C SER A 166 20.21 10.01 -3.16
N TYR A 167 19.94 9.14 -2.17
CA TYR A 167 19.03 9.44 -1.06
C TYR A 167 19.72 9.76 0.27
N ARG A 168 21.05 9.82 0.32
CA ARG A 168 21.81 10.13 1.54
C ARG A 168 21.54 11.53 2.10
N ASP A 169 20.92 12.41 1.32
CA ASP A 169 20.54 13.77 1.73
C ASP A 169 19.10 13.86 2.29
N THR A 170 18.34 12.74 2.34
CA THR A 170 17.02 12.72 2.95
C THR A 170 17.13 12.25 4.39
N LYS A 171 16.38 12.90 5.29
CA LYS A 171 16.27 12.45 6.68
C LYS A 171 15.69 11.03 6.71
N SER A 172 16.15 10.22 7.66
CA SER A 172 15.70 8.86 7.88
C SER A 172 14.21 8.77 8.28
N ILE A 173 13.64 7.60 8.15
CA ILE A 173 12.27 7.26 8.53
C ILE A 173 12.35 6.29 9.70
N VAL A 174 11.57 6.53 10.75
CA VAL A 174 11.44 5.57 11.87
C VAL A 174 10.06 4.94 11.85
N LEU A 175 10.01 3.62 11.93
CA LEU A 175 8.79 2.83 12.11
C LEU A 175 8.75 2.33 13.55
N CYS A 176 7.63 2.52 14.23
CA CYS A 176 7.43 2.02 15.59
C CYS A 176 5.97 1.59 15.81
N THR A 177 5.75 0.89 16.92
CA THR A 177 4.44 0.57 17.46
C THR A 177 4.30 1.22 18.84
N PRO A 178 3.08 1.57 19.29
CA PRO A 178 2.89 2.06 20.64
C PRO A 178 3.12 0.95 21.66
N GLU A 179 3.31 1.33 22.92
CA GLU A 179 3.45 0.38 24.02
C GLU A 179 2.25 -0.57 24.10
N GLY A 180 2.52 -1.86 24.21
CA GLY A 180 1.51 -2.94 24.21
C GLY A 180 1.20 -3.53 22.84
N GLU A 181 1.60 -2.89 21.73
CA GLU A 181 1.33 -3.39 20.39
C GLU A 181 2.41 -4.39 19.94
N LEU A 182 2.00 -5.65 19.75
CA LEU A 182 2.89 -6.74 19.35
C LEU A 182 2.92 -6.98 17.83
N HIS A 183 1.96 -6.43 17.08
CA HIS A 183 1.83 -6.64 15.64
C HIS A 183 2.83 -5.80 14.86
N SER A 184 3.89 -6.43 14.39
CA SER A 184 5.01 -5.77 13.69
C SER A 184 5.04 -6.00 12.17
N ILE A 185 4.30 -6.99 11.65
CA ILE A 185 4.34 -7.38 10.21
C ILE A 185 3.95 -6.21 9.31
N GLY A 186 2.95 -5.41 9.69
CA GLY A 186 2.55 -4.23 8.93
C GLY A 186 3.70 -3.24 8.75
N CYS A 187 4.47 -2.97 9.82
CA CYS A 187 5.66 -2.13 9.73
C CYS A 187 6.76 -2.75 8.86
N LYS A 188 6.98 -4.06 8.91
CA LYS A 188 7.95 -4.74 8.04
C LYS A 188 7.58 -4.63 6.55
N ILE A 189 6.29 -4.71 6.22
CA ILE A 189 5.81 -4.51 4.84
C ILE A 189 6.11 -3.06 4.38
N ILE A 190 5.79 -2.07 5.22
CA ILE A 190 6.06 -0.66 4.93
C ILE A 190 7.56 -0.42 4.80
N GLU A 191 8.37 -0.96 5.70
CA GLU A 191 9.84 -0.94 5.63
C GLU A 191 10.33 -1.44 4.28
N SER A 192 9.86 -2.62 3.86
CA SER A 192 10.25 -3.23 2.58
C SER A 192 9.97 -2.33 1.38
N LEU A 193 8.80 -1.71 1.34
CA LEU A 193 8.41 -0.78 0.27
C LEU A 193 9.20 0.52 0.28
N LEU A 194 9.56 1.03 1.44
CA LEU A 194 10.37 2.24 1.59
C LEU A 194 11.84 1.97 1.22
N LEU A 195 12.40 0.82 1.64
CA LEU A 195 13.74 0.39 1.25
C LEU A 195 13.85 0.18 -0.27
N GLU A 196 12.82 -0.39 -0.92
CA GLU A 196 12.78 -0.52 -2.39
C GLU A 196 12.84 0.85 -3.11
N LYS A 197 12.30 1.91 -2.46
CA LYS A 197 12.39 3.28 -2.96
C LYS A 197 13.70 3.99 -2.61
N GLY A 198 14.58 3.33 -1.85
CA GLY A 198 15.90 3.83 -1.47
C GLY A 198 15.92 4.72 -0.23
N TYR A 199 14.84 4.77 0.57
CA TYR A 199 14.85 5.48 1.85
C TYR A 199 15.70 4.75 2.89
N GLU A 200 16.29 5.52 3.81
CA GLU A 200 16.89 4.99 5.03
C GLU A 200 15.79 4.81 6.07
N VAL A 201 15.59 3.57 6.52
CA VAL A 201 14.48 3.19 7.40
C VAL A 201 15.02 2.48 8.64
N PHE A 202 14.60 2.94 9.81
CA PHE A 202 14.85 2.30 11.10
C PHE A 202 13.54 1.73 11.64
N ASN A 203 13.44 0.42 11.68
CA ASN A 203 12.28 -0.29 12.18
C ASN A 203 12.55 -0.73 13.63
N ILE A 204 11.96 0.01 14.58
CA ILE A 204 12.06 -0.28 16.02
C ILE A 204 10.75 -0.86 16.57
N THR A 205 10.01 -1.59 15.74
CA THR A 205 8.76 -2.24 16.14
C THR A 205 9.02 -3.40 17.11
N SER A 206 8.89 -3.08 18.35
CA SER A 206 8.98 -3.98 19.50
C SER A 206 8.14 -3.35 20.60
N PRO A 207 7.61 -4.07 21.57
CA PRO A 207 6.89 -3.48 22.68
C PRO A 207 7.85 -2.65 23.56
N LEU A 208 8.19 -1.46 23.07
CA LEU A 208 9.06 -0.51 23.76
C LEU A 208 8.23 0.47 24.59
N PRO A 209 8.71 0.86 25.79
CA PRO A 209 8.13 1.96 26.54
C PRO A 209 8.18 3.28 25.75
N THR A 210 7.16 4.11 25.89
CA THR A 210 7.05 5.40 25.17
C THR A 210 8.28 6.28 25.33
N ASN A 211 8.86 6.36 26.54
CA ASN A 211 10.06 7.16 26.81
C ASN A 211 11.32 6.64 26.07
N SER A 212 11.42 5.33 25.83
CA SER A 212 12.53 4.75 25.06
C SER A 212 12.44 5.13 23.59
N ILE A 213 11.21 5.12 23.05
CA ILE A 213 10.95 5.58 21.67
C ILE A 213 11.29 7.06 21.55
N GLU A 214 10.81 7.90 22.46
CA GLU A 214 11.10 9.34 22.48
C GLU A 214 12.60 9.63 22.51
N SER A 215 13.35 9.00 23.41
CA SER A 215 14.80 9.13 23.51
C SER A 215 15.51 8.73 22.22
N TYR A 216 15.08 7.65 21.58
CA TYR A 216 15.63 7.24 20.28
C TYR A 216 15.37 8.27 19.19
N LEU A 217 14.15 8.81 19.14
CA LEU A 217 13.77 9.84 18.15
C LEU A 217 14.53 11.16 18.35
N ASP A 218 14.77 11.57 19.60
CA ASP A 218 15.56 12.76 19.92
C ASP A 218 17.01 12.61 19.44
N ASN A 219 17.63 11.46 19.70
CA ASN A 219 18.99 11.16 19.28
C ASN A 219 19.16 11.04 17.77
N THR A 220 18.18 10.50 17.05
CA THR A 220 18.27 10.23 15.61
C THR A 220 17.70 11.35 14.74
N ASN A 221 16.81 12.18 15.28
CA ASN A 221 16.15 13.31 14.61
C ASN A 221 15.64 12.94 13.19
N PRO A 222 14.77 11.93 13.05
CA PRO A 222 14.31 11.47 11.74
C PRO A 222 13.45 12.53 11.02
N GLY A 223 13.24 12.31 9.72
CA GLY A 223 12.35 13.15 8.92
C GLY A 223 10.89 12.95 9.23
N VAL A 224 10.51 11.71 9.50
CA VAL A 224 9.14 11.30 9.81
C VAL A 224 9.14 10.03 10.65
N VAL A 225 8.16 9.93 11.53
CA VAL A 225 7.86 8.73 12.33
C VAL A 225 6.55 8.14 11.84
N LEU A 226 6.53 6.84 11.59
CA LEU A 226 5.30 6.08 11.30
C LEU A 226 4.96 5.22 12.52
N ILE A 227 3.75 5.37 13.02
CA ILE A 227 3.22 4.60 14.16
C ILE A 227 2.15 3.67 13.64
N SER A 228 2.34 2.36 13.79
CA SER A 228 1.36 1.34 13.40
C SER A 228 0.58 0.83 14.61
N VAL A 229 -0.76 0.85 14.50
CA VAL A 229 -1.67 0.37 15.56
C VAL A 229 -2.63 -0.64 14.96
N THR A 230 -2.52 -1.89 15.38
CA THR A 230 -3.34 -2.99 14.86
C THR A 230 -4.56 -3.26 15.72
N LEU A 231 -4.42 -3.21 17.06
CA LEU A 231 -5.48 -3.49 18.00
C LEU A 231 -6.09 -2.19 18.55
N GLU A 232 -7.43 -2.16 18.67
CA GLU A 232 -8.18 -1.01 19.18
C GLU A 232 -7.79 -0.64 20.63
N GLU A 233 -7.47 -1.63 21.44
CA GLU A 233 -7.02 -1.44 22.83
C GLU A 233 -5.73 -0.62 22.94
N ASN A 234 -4.90 -0.61 21.89
CA ASN A 234 -3.64 0.13 21.81
C ASN A 234 -3.78 1.57 21.32
N ILE A 235 -4.97 2.01 20.90
CA ILE A 235 -5.20 3.37 20.40
C ILE A 235 -4.83 4.43 21.45
N ASN A 236 -5.18 4.23 22.71
CA ASN A 236 -4.84 5.18 23.77
C ASN A 236 -3.33 5.26 24.02
N SER A 237 -2.60 4.15 23.85
CA SER A 237 -1.14 4.13 23.91
C SER A 237 -0.53 4.89 22.72
N ALA A 238 -1.12 4.76 21.53
CA ALA A 238 -0.70 5.53 20.36
C ALA A 238 -0.92 7.03 20.54
N ILE A 239 -2.08 7.43 21.09
CA ILE A 239 -2.38 8.84 21.40
C ILE A 239 -1.34 9.39 22.38
N ARG A 240 -1.00 8.66 23.44
CA ARG A 240 0.04 9.07 24.42
C ARG A 240 1.39 9.22 23.73
N LEU A 241 1.79 8.26 22.90
CA LEU A 241 3.07 8.34 22.16
C LEU A 241 3.12 9.57 21.23
N VAL A 242 2.05 9.86 20.48
CA VAL A 242 1.95 11.07 19.65
C VAL A 242 2.06 12.32 20.51
N GLN A 243 1.40 12.38 21.66
CA GLN A 243 1.45 13.53 22.59
C GLN A 243 2.86 13.79 23.09
N GLU A 244 3.60 12.77 23.51
CA GLU A 244 4.98 12.92 23.97
C GLU A 244 5.90 13.37 22.85
N ILE A 245 5.83 12.73 21.66
CA ILE A 245 6.61 13.15 20.49
C ILE A 245 6.32 14.62 20.14
N ARG A 246 5.07 15.05 20.18
CA ARG A 246 4.70 16.42 19.80
C ARG A 246 5.00 17.47 20.90
N ARG A 247 5.16 17.06 22.14
CA ARG A 247 5.55 17.93 23.23
C ARG A 247 7.03 18.27 23.18
N SER A 248 7.88 17.31 22.86
CA SER A 248 9.33 17.41 22.95
C SER A 248 10.01 17.60 21.59
N LEU A 249 9.44 17.09 20.51
CA LEU A 249 10.07 17.00 19.20
C LEU A 249 9.24 17.64 18.09
N GLN A 250 9.92 18.26 17.10
CA GLN A 250 9.30 18.87 15.93
C GLN A 250 9.28 17.93 14.71
N ILE A 251 9.08 16.62 14.94
CA ILE A 251 9.08 15.58 13.92
C ILE A 251 7.65 15.37 13.40
N SER A 252 7.50 15.16 12.09
CA SER A 252 6.20 14.78 11.52
C SER A 252 5.86 13.35 11.89
N VAL A 253 4.59 13.08 12.20
CA VAL A 253 4.09 11.75 12.60
C VAL A 253 3.00 11.31 11.64
N ILE A 254 3.05 10.07 11.19
CA ILE A 254 1.98 9.40 10.45
C ILE A 254 1.49 8.24 11.31
N VAL A 255 0.20 8.23 11.63
CA VAL A 255 -0.42 7.14 12.41
C VAL A 255 -1.32 6.34 11.48
N GLY A 256 -1.11 5.04 11.43
CA GLY A 256 -1.87 4.12 10.60
C GLY A 256 -2.06 2.77 11.26
N GLY A 257 -2.63 1.84 10.50
CA GLY A 257 -2.91 0.48 10.93
C GLY A 257 -4.40 0.19 11.06
N ASN A 258 -4.74 -1.09 11.24
CA ASN A 258 -6.13 -1.54 11.18
C ASN A 258 -7.03 -0.87 12.22
N ALA A 259 -6.52 -0.65 13.43
CA ALA A 259 -7.28 -0.03 14.52
C ALA A 259 -7.71 1.42 14.21
N ILE A 260 -6.98 2.14 13.37
CA ILE A 260 -7.34 3.54 13.03
C ILE A 260 -8.66 3.60 12.26
N LYS A 261 -9.00 2.57 11.48
CA LYS A 261 -10.24 2.50 10.70
C LYS A 261 -11.50 2.36 11.57
N SER A 262 -11.37 1.71 12.71
CA SER A 262 -12.46 1.49 13.70
C SER A 262 -12.46 2.50 14.84
N THR A 263 -11.44 3.36 14.91
CA THR A 263 -11.26 4.35 15.98
C THR A 263 -12.42 5.36 16.03
N SER A 264 -12.87 5.69 17.23
CA SER A 264 -13.94 6.68 17.45
C SER A 264 -13.55 8.08 16.95
N LYS A 265 -14.56 8.86 16.52
CA LYS A 265 -14.34 10.25 16.06
C LYS A 265 -13.64 11.11 17.11
N SER A 266 -13.91 10.91 18.39
CA SER A 266 -13.28 11.66 19.49
C SER A 266 -11.78 11.36 19.60
N GLN A 267 -11.38 10.11 19.45
CA GLN A 267 -9.97 9.71 19.46
C GLN A 267 -9.24 10.18 18.20
N ILE A 268 -9.89 10.14 17.05
CA ILE A 268 -9.36 10.74 15.79
C ILE A 268 -9.08 12.24 16.00
N GLN A 269 -10.04 13.00 16.56
CA GLN A 269 -9.86 14.43 16.86
C GLN A 269 -8.71 14.71 17.82
N LEU A 270 -8.42 13.81 18.78
CA LEU A 270 -7.26 13.94 19.65
C LEU A 270 -5.93 13.82 18.90
N LEU A 271 -5.86 12.98 17.87
CA LEU A 271 -4.69 12.85 17.01
C LEU A 271 -4.56 14.03 16.05
N GLU A 272 -5.66 14.45 15.42
CA GLU A 272 -5.71 15.57 14.46
C GLU A 272 -5.46 16.93 15.10
N LYS A 273 -5.63 17.05 16.42
CA LYS A 273 -5.35 18.28 17.17
C LYS A 273 -3.88 18.74 17.05
N TYR A 274 -2.97 17.82 16.82
CA TYR A 274 -1.56 18.12 16.76
C TYR A 274 -1.12 18.47 15.32
N ASP A 275 -0.42 19.59 15.17
CA ASP A 275 0.20 19.96 13.89
C ASP A 275 1.19 18.87 13.42
N LYS A 276 1.30 18.67 12.12
CA LYS A 276 2.16 17.65 11.49
C LYS A 276 1.85 16.20 11.89
N VAL A 277 0.65 15.91 12.38
CA VAL A 277 0.14 14.55 12.54
C VAL A 277 -0.78 14.23 11.38
N TYR A 278 -0.54 13.10 10.73
CA TYR A 278 -1.27 12.64 9.56
C TYR A 278 -1.85 11.25 9.88
N LEU A 279 -3.11 11.04 9.53
CA LEU A 279 -3.74 9.73 9.66
C LEU A 279 -3.72 9.01 8.32
N ASP A 280 -3.36 7.73 8.36
CA ASP A 280 -3.45 6.87 7.20
C ASP A 280 -4.62 5.91 7.37
N LEU A 281 -5.66 6.15 6.58
CA LEU A 281 -6.94 5.46 6.68
C LEU A 281 -7.15 4.40 5.58
N ASP A 282 -6.33 4.40 4.52
CA ASP A 282 -6.73 3.72 3.29
C ASP A 282 -5.84 2.52 2.91
N ASN A 283 -4.64 2.75 2.40
CA ASN A 283 -3.83 1.67 1.80
C ASN A 283 -2.32 1.99 1.79
N LEU A 284 -1.50 0.97 1.48
CA LEU A 284 -0.04 1.11 1.44
C LEU A 284 0.45 2.19 0.45
N THR A 285 -0.27 2.40 -0.65
CA THR A 285 0.06 3.45 -1.64
C THR A 285 -0.02 4.84 -1.02
N ASP A 286 -1.02 5.09 -0.18
CA ASP A 286 -1.25 6.39 0.45
C ASP A 286 -0.21 6.66 1.54
N ILE A 287 0.18 5.65 2.33
CA ILE A 287 1.29 5.75 3.29
C ILE A 287 2.55 6.23 2.59
N ILE A 288 2.94 5.59 1.50
CA ILE A 288 4.14 5.93 0.75
C ILE A 288 4.05 7.34 0.16
N THR A 289 2.86 7.73 -0.31
CA THR A 289 2.59 9.06 -0.86
C THR A 289 2.72 10.12 0.23
N ASN A 290 2.15 9.88 1.41
CA ASN A 290 2.21 10.78 2.56
C ASN A 290 3.65 10.96 3.05
N VAL A 291 4.43 9.89 3.12
CA VAL A 291 5.88 9.97 3.45
C VAL A 291 6.61 10.88 2.46
N ASN A 292 6.39 10.71 1.16
CA ASN A 292 7.00 11.55 0.13
C ASN A 292 6.64 13.03 0.30
N VAL A 293 5.35 13.33 0.55
CA VAL A 293 4.84 14.70 0.75
C VAL A 293 5.48 15.34 1.98
N VAL A 294 5.54 14.60 3.10
CA VAL A 294 6.09 15.08 4.37
C VAL A 294 7.58 15.39 4.24
N LEU A 295 8.35 14.50 3.60
CA LEU A 295 9.78 14.68 3.41
C LEU A 295 10.12 15.78 2.40
N SER A 296 9.28 16.01 1.38
CA SER A 296 9.50 17.07 0.39
C SER A 296 9.25 18.48 0.93
N LYS A 297 8.29 18.66 1.85
CA LYS A 297 7.99 19.96 2.48
C LYS A 297 9.13 20.49 3.38
N LYS A 298 10.07 19.64 3.79
CA LYS A 298 11.23 20.03 4.62
C LYS A 298 12.44 20.50 3.80
N LYS A 299 12.37 20.49 2.47
CA LYS A 299 13.44 20.99 1.58
C LYS A 299 13.27 22.48 1.22
N GLN A 300 12.19 23.12 1.66
CA GLN A 300 11.95 24.58 1.55
C GLN A 300 12.16 25.26 2.91
#